data_dd9219145149e6ab668033b832406d93
#
_entry.id   dd9219145149e6ab668033b832406d93
#
_cell.length_a   1.000
_cell.length_b   1.000
_cell.length_c   1.000
_cell.angle_alpha   90.00
_cell.angle_beta   90.00
_cell.angle_gamma   90.00
#
_symmetry.space_group_name_H-M   'P 1'
#
loop_
_entity.id
_entity.type
_entity.pdbx_description
1 polymer ?
#
loop_
_entity_poly.entity_id
_entity_poly.type
_entity_poly.pdbx_seq_one_letter_code
_entity_poly.pdbx_strand_id
1 'polypeptide(L)'
;MKPFALSALVGAALLVGCAAKPLPIKHDQSYVLEWIGERPLIDNSHLTMTLGADGRAYGNAGCNHWFASYTLQDETITFGAVGSTRKMCAPALMEQEQRFLQAVGKVQHWDISPIDQLRLWPAQGKPLRFWEEG
;
A
#
# COMPACT_ATOMS: atom_id res chain seq x y z
N MET A 1 40.78 -62.01 -3.07
CA MET A 1 39.38 -61.60 -3.39
C MET A 1 39.00 -60.46 -2.49
N LYS A 2 38.83 -59.31 -3.06
CA LYS A 2 38.44 -58.12 -2.30
C LYS A 2 36.98 -57.82 -2.66
N PRO A 3 36.09 -57.65 -1.71
CA PRO A 3 34.72 -57.19 -2.00
C PRO A 3 34.77 -55.68 -2.25
N PHE A 4 34.27 -55.31 -3.41
CA PHE A 4 34.05 -53.90 -3.71
C PHE A 4 32.81 -53.43 -2.95
N ALA A 5 33.00 -52.51 -2.02
CA ALA A 5 31.87 -51.83 -1.40
C ALA A 5 31.38 -50.73 -2.34
N LEU A 6 30.19 -50.90 -2.89
CA LEU A 6 29.49 -49.84 -3.58
C LEU A 6 28.95 -48.85 -2.53
N SER A 7 29.59 -47.70 -2.44
CA SER A 7 29.03 -46.59 -1.68
C SER A 7 27.93 -45.95 -2.53
N ALA A 8 26.69 -46.22 -2.18
CA ALA A 8 25.58 -45.46 -2.71
C ALA A 8 25.55 -44.06 -2.10
N LEU A 9 25.90 -43.05 -2.89
CA LEU A 9 25.72 -41.67 -2.56
C LEU A 9 24.22 -41.35 -2.73
N VAL A 10 23.52 -41.30 -1.60
CA VAL A 10 22.16 -40.75 -1.57
C VAL A 10 22.26 -39.26 -1.63
N GLY A 11 22.07 -38.69 -2.82
CA GLY A 11 21.96 -37.25 -2.99
C GLY A 11 20.65 -36.75 -2.36
N ALA A 12 20.75 -36.10 -1.23
CA ALA A 12 19.62 -35.38 -0.66
C ALA A 12 19.33 -34.15 -1.55
N ALA A 13 18.28 -34.24 -2.36
CA ALA A 13 17.76 -33.11 -3.08
C ALA A 13 17.11 -32.14 -2.07
N LEU A 14 17.81 -31.05 -1.75
CA LEU A 14 17.24 -29.96 -1.00
C LEU A 14 16.21 -29.26 -1.88
N LEU A 15 14.94 -29.56 -1.66
CA LEU A 15 13.85 -28.80 -2.23
C LEU A 15 13.80 -27.43 -1.50
N VAL A 16 14.48 -26.45 -2.09
CA VAL A 16 14.30 -25.06 -1.66
C VAL A 16 12.92 -24.63 -2.16
N GLY A 17 11.91 -24.71 -1.29
CA GLY A 17 10.60 -24.16 -1.55
C GLY A 17 10.73 -22.65 -1.71
N CYS A 18 10.40 -22.11 -2.89
CA CYS A 18 10.22 -20.69 -3.08
C CYS A 18 8.97 -20.27 -2.32
N ALA A 19 9.12 -19.74 -1.10
CA ALA A 19 8.04 -19.02 -0.46
C ALA A 19 7.75 -17.77 -1.30
N ALA A 20 6.50 -17.66 -1.81
CA ALA A 20 6.07 -16.46 -2.51
C ALA A 20 6.20 -15.27 -1.55
N LYS A 21 7.10 -14.33 -1.85
CA LYS A 21 7.17 -13.08 -1.12
C LYS A 21 5.95 -12.22 -1.46
N PRO A 22 5.32 -11.53 -0.49
CA PRO A 22 4.29 -10.57 -0.80
C PRO A 22 4.81 -9.56 -1.82
N LEU A 23 3.93 -9.12 -2.73
CA LEU A 23 4.29 -8.08 -3.69
C LEU A 23 4.75 -6.83 -2.92
N PRO A 24 5.93 -6.28 -3.21
CA PRO A 24 6.40 -5.10 -2.51
C PRO A 24 5.56 -3.89 -2.91
N ILE A 25 5.45 -2.93 -2.00
CA ILE A 25 4.90 -1.62 -2.34
C ILE A 25 5.80 -0.97 -3.41
N LYS A 26 5.18 -0.40 -4.45
CA LYS A 26 5.90 0.14 -5.60
C LYS A 26 6.02 1.65 -5.51
N HIS A 27 7.21 2.16 -5.81
CA HIS A 27 7.42 3.59 -5.99
C HIS A 27 7.01 4.03 -7.39
N ASP A 28 6.59 5.29 -7.51
CA ASP A 28 6.19 5.93 -8.77
C ASP A 28 5.03 5.23 -9.49
N GLN A 29 4.32 4.36 -8.78
CA GLN A 29 3.11 3.69 -9.21
C GLN A 29 1.91 4.43 -8.64
N SER A 30 0.94 4.76 -9.49
CA SER A 30 -0.34 5.28 -9.01
C SER A 30 -1.22 4.17 -8.46
N TYR A 31 -1.75 4.39 -7.27
CA TYR A 31 -2.71 3.51 -6.61
C TYR A 31 -4.05 4.23 -6.50
N VAL A 32 -5.13 3.52 -6.82
CA VAL A 32 -6.50 4.04 -6.73
C VAL A 32 -7.14 3.57 -5.43
N LEU A 33 -7.67 4.51 -4.67
CA LEU A 33 -8.36 4.22 -3.42
C LEU A 33 -9.75 3.65 -3.69
N GLU A 34 -10.13 2.63 -2.91
CA GLU A 34 -11.46 2.00 -2.96
C GLU A 34 -12.22 2.18 -1.65
N TRP A 35 -11.53 2.13 -0.51
CA TRP A 35 -12.13 2.22 0.81
C TRP A 35 -11.37 3.15 1.73
N ILE A 36 -12.10 3.98 2.45
CA ILE A 36 -11.60 4.77 3.58
C ILE A 36 -12.15 4.13 4.86
N GLY A 37 -11.35 3.28 5.50
CA GLY A 37 -11.80 2.55 6.68
C GLY A 37 -12.99 1.66 6.38
N GLU A 38 -14.14 1.95 6.97
CA GLU A 38 -15.38 1.18 6.81
C GLU A 38 -16.28 1.69 5.69
N ARG A 39 -15.88 2.74 4.99
CA ARG A 39 -16.72 3.37 3.97
C ARG A 39 -16.11 3.22 2.58
N PRO A 40 -16.91 2.75 1.59
CA PRO A 40 -16.50 2.83 0.19
C PRO A 40 -16.50 4.30 -0.25
N LEU A 41 -15.82 4.57 -1.35
CA LEU A 41 -15.85 5.89 -1.96
C LEU A 41 -17.21 6.20 -2.56
N ILE A 42 -17.55 7.50 -2.61
CA ILE A 42 -18.69 8.00 -3.37
C ILE A 42 -18.49 7.67 -4.85
N ASP A 43 -19.55 7.23 -5.52
CA ASP A 43 -19.51 6.87 -6.94
C ASP A 43 -18.93 8.01 -7.79
N ASN A 44 -18.13 7.65 -8.78
CA ASN A 44 -17.45 8.56 -9.69
C ASN A 44 -16.41 9.48 -9.04
N SER A 45 -16.07 9.27 -7.77
CA SER A 45 -14.91 9.94 -7.17
C SER A 45 -13.63 9.15 -7.46
N HIS A 46 -12.53 9.86 -7.67
CA HIS A 46 -11.25 9.26 -8.02
C HIS A 46 -10.17 9.81 -7.10
N LEU A 47 -9.77 8.99 -6.12
CA LEU A 47 -8.72 9.33 -5.17
C LEU A 47 -7.51 8.45 -5.44
N THR A 48 -6.34 9.06 -5.52
CA THR A 48 -5.11 8.36 -5.87
C THR A 48 -3.99 8.67 -4.90
N MET A 49 -3.01 7.77 -4.89
CA MET A 49 -1.76 7.94 -4.17
C MET A 49 -0.61 7.43 -5.03
N THR A 50 0.45 8.22 -5.11
CA THR A 50 1.74 7.81 -5.66
C THR A 50 2.79 8.04 -4.59
N LEU A 51 3.61 7.03 -4.33
CA LEU A 51 4.77 7.12 -3.44
C LEU A 51 6.00 7.36 -4.32
N GLY A 52 6.45 8.61 -4.40
CA GLY A 52 7.64 8.95 -5.16
C GLY A 52 8.89 8.37 -4.53
N ALA A 53 9.85 7.94 -5.36
CA ALA A 53 11.13 7.42 -4.88
C ALA A 53 11.96 8.46 -4.12
N ASP A 54 11.61 9.75 -4.24
CA ASP A 54 12.23 10.88 -3.55
C ASP A 54 11.72 11.11 -2.11
N GLY A 55 10.81 10.25 -1.61
CA GLY A 55 10.23 10.39 -0.28
C GLY A 55 9.00 11.30 -0.20
N ARG A 56 8.41 11.65 -1.34
CA ARG A 56 7.18 12.46 -1.41
C ARG A 56 6.01 11.62 -1.89
N ALA A 57 4.90 11.72 -1.17
CA ALA A 57 3.64 11.14 -1.57
C ALA A 57 2.72 12.23 -2.13
N TYR A 58 1.92 11.89 -3.11
CA TYR A 58 1.00 12.85 -3.73
C TYR A 58 -0.12 12.13 -4.48
N GLY A 59 -1.14 12.86 -4.85
CA GLY A 59 -2.23 12.34 -5.66
C GLY A 59 -3.45 13.24 -5.66
N ASN A 60 -4.55 12.68 -6.08
CA ASN A 60 -5.86 13.31 -6.08
C ASN A 60 -6.62 12.91 -4.82
N ALA A 61 -7.17 13.88 -4.12
CA ALA A 61 -7.95 13.66 -2.90
C ALA A 61 -9.47 13.68 -3.13
N GLY A 62 -9.89 13.71 -4.38
CA GLY A 62 -11.28 13.81 -4.82
C GLY A 62 -11.57 15.17 -5.46
N CYS A 63 -11.50 16.23 -4.71
CA CYS A 63 -11.61 17.61 -5.19
C CYS A 63 -10.23 18.23 -5.42
N ASN A 64 -9.36 18.10 -4.44
CA ASN A 64 -8.06 18.75 -4.41
C ASN A 64 -6.93 17.77 -4.67
N HIS A 65 -5.80 18.32 -5.10
CA HIS A 65 -4.52 17.63 -5.11
C HIS A 65 -3.95 17.61 -3.68
N TRP A 66 -3.40 16.47 -3.26
CA TRP A 66 -2.78 16.33 -1.94
C TRP A 66 -1.31 15.93 -2.04
N PHE A 67 -0.55 16.20 -1.00
CA PHE A 67 0.86 15.90 -0.90
C PHE A 67 1.30 15.76 0.55
N ALA A 68 2.32 14.95 0.77
CA ALA A 68 2.98 14.77 2.06
C ALA A 68 4.39 14.23 1.86
N SER A 69 5.26 14.39 2.83
CA SER A 69 6.44 13.53 2.92
C SER A 69 6.02 12.17 3.47
N TYR A 70 6.76 11.11 3.17
CA TYR A 70 6.54 9.82 3.77
C TYR A 70 7.86 9.14 4.12
N THR A 71 7.79 8.22 5.07
CA THR A 71 8.90 7.35 5.44
C THR A 71 8.43 5.92 5.31
N LEU A 72 9.18 5.12 4.59
CA LEU A 72 8.90 3.70 4.38
C LEU A 72 10.10 2.90 4.85
N GLN A 73 9.88 2.04 5.85
CA GLN A 73 10.91 1.15 6.37
C GLN A 73 10.25 -0.20 6.68
N ASP A 74 10.59 -1.22 5.90
CA ASP A 74 9.99 -2.55 5.98
C ASP A 74 8.45 -2.44 5.91
N GLU A 75 7.72 -2.91 6.92
CA GLU A 75 6.26 -2.86 6.98
C GLU A 75 5.71 -1.58 7.61
N THR A 76 6.58 -0.66 8.02
CA THR A 76 6.19 0.62 8.59
C THR A 76 6.16 1.68 7.50
N ILE A 77 5.06 2.39 7.42
CA ILE A 77 4.90 3.57 6.57
C ILE A 77 4.21 4.67 7.38
N THR A 78 4.76 5.86 7.37
CA THR A 78 4.19 7.03 8.03
C THR A 78 4.24 8.23 7.10
N PHE A 79 3.27 9.12 7.24
CA PHE A 79 3.20 10.36 6.47
C PHE A 79 3.45 11.56 7.39
N GLY A 80 4.18 12.53 6.89
CA GLY A 80 4.34 13.81 7.56
C GLY A 80 3.09 14.67 7.43
N ALA A 81 3.23 15.99 7.62
CA ALA A 81 2.11 16.90 7.49
C ALA A 81 1.46 16.80 6.10
N VAL A 82 0.17 16.49 6.06
CA VAL A 82 -0.59 16.33 4.82
C VAL A 82 -1.13 17.70 4.41
N GLY A 83 -0.77 18.11 3.20
CA GLY A 83 -1.25 19.34 2.58
C GLY A 83 -2.13 19.07 1.38
N SER A 84 -2.87 20.08 0.97
CA SER A 84 -3.70 20.01 -0.23
C SER A 84 -3.91 21.39 -0.84
N THR A 85 -4.29 21.42 -2.12
CA THR A 85 -4.87 22.63 -2.73
C THR A 85 -6.23 22.91 -2.09
N ARG A 86 -6.83 24.07 -2.37
CA ARG A 86 -8.02 24.55 -1.64
C ARG A 86 -9.15 24.94 -2.57
N LYS A 87 -9.46 24.09 -3.53
CA LYS A 87 -10.70 24.24 -4.30
C LYS A 87 -11.89 23.86 -3.46
N MET A 88 -13.05 24.37 -3.81
CA MET A 88 -14.33 24.02 -3.20
C MET A 88 -15.15 23.20 -4.20
N CYS A 89 -15.52 22.01 -3.79
CA CYS A 89 -16.42 21.12 -4.52
C CYS A 89 -17.71 20.92 -3.72
N ALA A 90 -18.59 20.04 -4.19
CA ALA A 90 -19.82 19.72 -3.47
C ALA A 90 -19.53 19.25 -2.03
N PRO A 91 -20.41 19.58 -1.05
CA PRO A 91 -20.17 19.27 0.36
C PRO A 91 -19.83 17.81 0.65
N ALA A 92 -20.49 16.86 0.00
CA ALA A 92 -20.22 15.42 0.19
C ALA A 92 -18.79 15.02 -0.24
N LEU A 93 -18.30 15.60 -1.34
CA LEU A 93 -16.92 15.38 -1.81
C LEU A 93 -15.91 16.01 -0.87
N MET A 94 -16.20 17.18 -0.32
CA MET A 94 -15.32 17.83 0.66
C MET A 94 -15.24 17.04 1.96
N GLU A 95 -16.34 16.47 2.42
CA GLU A 95 -16.36 15.61 3.60
C GLU A 95 -15.52 14.33 3.37
N GLN A 96 -15.69 13.69 2.22
CA GLN A 96 -14.90 12.52 1.86
C GLN A 96 -13.40 12.85 1.79
N GLU A 97 -13.04 13.97 1.15
CA GLU A 97 -11.65 14.43 1.07
C GLU A 97 -11.04 14.63 2.45
N GLN A 98 -11.75 15.27 3.37
CA GLN A 98 -11.28 15.47 4.73
C GLN A 98 -11.05 14.14 5.47
N ARG A 99 -11.97 13.18 5.31
CA ARG A 99 -11.80 11.84 5.90
C ARG A 99 -10.56 11.14 5.34
N PHE A 100 -10.33 11.25 4.04
CA PHE A 100 -9.16 10.69 3.39
C PHE A 100 -7.85 11.33 3.90
N LEU A 101 -7.76 12.64 3.90
CA LEU A 101 -6.56 13.36 4.35
C LEU A 101 -6.23 13.09 5.82
N GLN A 102 -7.26 13.01 6.68
CA GLN A 102 -7.10 12.63 8.08
C GLN A 102 -6.62 11.19 8.23
N ALA A 103 -7.17 10.26 7.44
CA ALA A 103 -6.77 8.86 7.46
C ALA A 103 -5.31 8.67 7.02
N VAL A 104 -4.86 9.39 6.00
CA VAL A 104 -3.45 9.37 5.56
C VAL A 104 -2.53 9.77 6.70
N GLY A 105 -2.87 10.80 7.46
CA GLY A 105 -2.08 11.28 8.59
C GLY A 105 -1.99 10.30 9.77
N LYS A 106 -2.84 9.29 9.81
CA LYS A 106 -2.88 8.27 10.89
C LYS A 106 -2.25 6.95 10.52
N VAL A 107 -1.81 6.78 9.29
CA VAL A 107 -1.21 5.53 8.80
C VAL A 107 0.09 5.24 9.54
N GLN A 108 0.28 3.97 9.95
CA GLN A 108 1.48 3.50 10.63
C GLN A 108 2.16 2.31 9.98
N HIS A 109 1.41 1.44 9.30
CA HIS A 109 1.99 0.28 8.62
C HIS A 109 1.19 -0.08 7.38
N TRP A 110 1.76 -0.97 6.58
CA TRP A 110 1.13 -1.45 5.35
C TRP A 110 1.23 -2.96 5.23
N ASP A 111 0.33 -3.53 4.47
CA ASP A 111 0.42 -4.91 3.99
C ASP A 111 -0.24 -5.04 2.62
N ILE A 112 -0.13 -6.21 2.04
CA ILE A 112 -0.83 -6.58 0.82
C ILE A 112 -1.85 -7.66 1.19
N SER A 113 -3.10 -7.46 0.80
CA SER A 113 -4.18 -8.41 1.07
C SER A 113 -4.05 -9.67 0.20
N PRO A 114 -4.77 -10.77 0.55
CA PRO A 114 -4.79 -11.97 -0.29
C PRO A 114 -5.30 -11.76 -1.72
N ILE A 115 -5.98 -10.64 -2.00
CA ILE A 115 -6.47 -10.26 -3.33
C ILE A 115 -5.64 -9.12 -3.95
N ASP A 116 -4.39 -8.95 -3.48
CA ASP A 116 -3.42 -7.98 -3.99
C ASP A 116 -3.81 -6.51 -3.82
N GLN A 117 -4.65 -6.18 -2.84
CA GLN A 117 -4.87 -4.80 -2.44
C GLN A 117 -3.74 -4.31 -1.53
N LEU A 118 -3.24 -3.11 -1.79
CA LEU A 118 -2.40 -2.40 -0.83
C LEU A 118 -3.29 -1.85 0.28
N ARG A 119 -2.99 -2.21 1.52
CA ARG A 119 -3.70 -1.70 2.69
C ARG A 119 -2.78 -0.85 3.53
N LEU A 120 -3.22 0.36 3.85
CA LEU A 120 -2.52 1.27 4.75
C LEU A 120 -3.30 1.35 6.07
N TRP A 121 -2.66 0.90 7.14
CA TRP A 121 -3.31 0.72 8.43
C TRP A 121 -3.00 1.82 9.42
N PRO A 122 -4.04 2.36 10.11
CA PRO A 122 -3.84 3.16 11.31
C PRO A 122 -3.47 2.28 12.51
N ALA A 123 -3.12 2.89 13.64
CA ALA A 123 -2.90 2.17 14.89
C ALA A 123 -4.15 1.38 15.31
N GLN A 124 -5.33 1.95 15.11
CA GLN A 124 -6.62 1.35 15.43
C GLN A 124 -7.63 1.64 14.32
N GLY A 125 -8.40 0.63 13.95
CA GLY A 125 -9.42 0.75 12.94
C GLY A 125 -9.10 0.04 11.64
N LYS A 126 -9.92 0.30 10.63
CA LYS A 126 -9.83 -0.32 9.31
C LYS A 126 -8.89 0.46 8.40
N PRO A 127 -8.26 -0.22 7.42
CA PRO A 127 -7.27 0.42 6.57
C PRO A 127 -7.88 1.25 5.44
N LEU A 128 -7.02 2.08 4.83
CA LEU A 128 -7.20 2.55 3.46
C LEU A 128 -6.87 1.40 2.51
N ARG A 129 -7.71 1.14 1.52
CA ARG A 129 -7.52 0.05 0.56
C ARG A 129 -7.36 0.61 -0.84
N PHE A 130 -6.29 0.18 -1.50
CA PHE A 130 -5.90 0.66 -2.81
C PHE A 130 -5.68 -0.49 -3.78
N TRP A 131 -5.93 -0.20 -5.07
CA TRP A 131 -5.51 -1.03 -6.20
C TRP A 131 -4.42 -0.32 -6.98
N GLU A 132 -3.55 -1.08 -7.62
CA GLU A 132 -2.67 -0.48 -8.63
C GLU A 132 -3.52 0.06 -9.79
N GLU A 133 -3.26 1.29 -10.19
CA GLU A 133 -3.88 1.86 -11.37
C GLU A 133 -3.17 1.33 -12.61
N GLY A 134 -3.93 0.62 -13.43
CA GLY A 134 -3.42 0.03 -14.67
C GLY A 134 -3.19 1.02 -15.81
#